data_fdd760ad902de972895f855e7b9b8a92
#
_entry.id   fdd760ad902de972895f855e7b9b8a92
#
_cell.length_a   1.000
_cell.length_b   1.000
_cell.length_c   1.000
_cell.angle_alpha   90.00
_cell.angle_beta   90.00
_cell.angle_gamma   90.00
#
_symmetry.space_group_name_H-M   'P 1'
#
loop_
_entity.id
_entity.type
_entity.pdbx_description
1 polymer ?
#
loop_
_entity_poly.entity_id
_entity_poly.type
_entity_poly.pdbx_seq_one_letter_code
_entity_poly.pdbx_strand_id
1 'polypeptide(L)'
;MGASAVTALNNITMRPFCFIVVLLSAFSCLFAGEPIRVLSINVRLSTANDGENNWSKRKEFMTDIIAAGNYDFIGTQETVMNPDPERNQVSYISSKLAGHGVFGRSREVSPEVGEAMTIFYKKERWNMDETDQTTFWLSDTPDVAGSKTDPKAGCPRSVTAALFHELKEGKPTGRKIYFYNTHLDHMSEEARQRGAKQLMDRIAARKNKDVPVIVTGDMNCGERSPAIRFMKGEPMTLDEKEWISPYKLTDSFRSANPDATDVGTFNGFKEPGKSKIDYIFVSPSLKTISAEIIRTQRDGRYPTDHFPIDAVIAW
;
A
#
# COMPACT_ATOMS: atom_id res chain seq x y z
N MET A 1 47.68 59.69 -67.30
CA MET A 1 46.64 58.73 -67.51
C MET A 1 46.47 57.99 -66.14
N GLY A 2 45.67 58.53 -65.32
CA GLY A 2 45.53 58.05 -63.93
C GLY A 2 44.11 57.60 -63.66
N ALA A 3 43.94 56.45 -63.13
CA ALA A 3 42.65 55.96 -62.66
C ALA A 3 42.66 55.98 -61.16
N SER A 4 41.80 56.82 -60.62
CA SER A 4 41.59 56.95 -59.15
C SER A 4 40.68 55.83 -58.63
N ALA A 5 41.13 55.08 -57.64
CA ALA A 5 40.32 54.06 -56.97
C ALA A 5 39.62 54.71 -55.77
N VAL A 6 38.29 54.66 -55.76
CA VAL A 6 37.46 55.10 -54.64
C VAL A 6 37.19 53.88 -53.72
N THR A 7 37.65 54.00 -52.47
CA THR A 7 37.45 53.00 -51.42
C THR A 7 36.05 53.19 -50.82
N ALA A 8 35.21 52.20 -50.95
CA ALA A 8 33.90 52.16 -50.27
C ALA A 8 34.07 51.67 -48.85
N LEU A 9 33.70 52.47 -47.89
CA LEU A 9 33.57 52.09 -46.44
C LEU A 9 32.23 51.38 -46.23
N ASN A 10 32.31 50.10 -45.92
CA ASN A 10 31.13 49.32 -45.45
C ASN A 10 30.83 49.60 -43.98
N ASN A 11 29.74 50.30 -43.77
CA ASN A 11 29.16 50.45 -42.42
C ASN A 11 28.57 49.16 -41.96
N ILE A 12 29.22 48.46 -40.98
CA ILE A 12 28.67 47.32 -40.28
C ILE A 12 27.83 47.84 -39.11
N THR A 13 26.52 47.84 -39.28
CA THR A 13 25.56 48.09 -38.21
C THR A 13 25.50 46.87 -37.32
N MET A 14 26.08 46.95 -36.12
CA MET A 14 25.90 45.96 -35.05
C MET A 14 24.45 46.03 -34.54
N ARG A 15 23.68 44.97 -34.74
CA ARG A 15 22.39 44.76 -34.09
C ARG A 15 22.66 44.33 -32.64
N PRO A 16 21.95 44.89 -31.62
CA PRO A 16 22.11 44.43 -30.25
C PRO A 16 21.45 43.04 -30.13
N PHE A 17 22.26 42.06 -29.75
CA PHE A 17 21.76 40.77 -29.31
C PHE A 17 21.06 40.98 -27.95
N CYS A 18 19.73 40.98 -27.94
CA CYS A 18 18.96 40.83 -26.72
C CYS A 18 19.18 39.43 -26.15
N PHE A 19 20.03 39.32 -25.15
CA PHE A 19 20.07 38.13 -24.30
C PHE A 19 18.73 38.07 -23.51
N ILE A 20 17.79 37.24 -23.96
CA ILE A 20 16.65 36.83 -23.15
C ILE A 20 17.23 35.86 -22.12
N VAL A 21 17.51 36.37 -20.92
CA VAL A 21 17.73 35.53 -19.74
C VAL A 21 16.39 34.92 -19.38
N VAL A 22 16.16 33.67 -19.85
CA VAL A 22 15.08 32.86 -19.35
C VAL A 22 15.44 32.50 -17.88
N LEU A 23 14.96 33.31 -16.98
CA LEU A 23 14.88 32.94 -15.55
C LEU A 23 13.89 31.75 -15.49
N LEU A 24 14.45 30.55 -15.57
CA LEU A 24 13.79 29.35 -15.07
C LEU A 24 13.61 29.57 -13.56
N SER A 25 12.45 30.14 -13.20
CA SER A 25 11.96 30.10 -11.85
C SER A 25 11.73 28.63 -11.52
N ALA A 26 12.76 28.00 -10.92
CA ALA A 26 12.57 26.82 -10.11
C ALA A 26 11.67 27.25 -8.96
N PHE A 27 10.35 27.19 -9.18
CA PHE A 27 9.37 27.17 -8.09
C PHE A 27 9.66 25.88 -7.33
N SER A 28 10.63 25.93 -6.44
CA SER A 28 10.82 24.93 -5.40
C SER A 28 9.49 24.90 -4.66
N CYS A 29 8.71 23.83 -4.85
CA CYS A 29 7.62 23.45 -3.95
C CYS A 29 8.22 23.22 -2.57
N LEU A 30 8.37 24.28 -1.79
CA LEU A 30 9.03 24.32 -0.48
C LEU A 30 8.21 23.65 0.62
N PHE A 31 7.08 22.99 0.31
CA PHE A 31 6.19 22.39 1.31
C PHE A 31 5.69 20.97 1.02
N ALA A 32 6.05 20.35 -0.08
CA ALA A 32 5.75 18.95 -0.29
C ALA A 32 6.94 18.13 0.25
N GLY A 33 6.74 17.42 1.37
CA GLY A 33 7.70 16.43 1.83
C GLY A 33 7.94 15.35 0.78
N GLU A 34 8.92 14.51 1.00
CA GLU A 34 9.17 13.37 0.12
C GLU A 34 7.90 12.52 0.00
N PRO A 35 7.53 12.07 -1.20
CA PRO A 35 6.40 11.17 -1.38
C PRO A 35 6.59 9.86 -0.59
N ILE A 36 5.49 9.28 -0.16
CA ILE A 36 5.46 8.01 0.56
C ILE A 36 5.27 6.89 -0.47
N ARG A 37 6.18 5.91 -0.50
CA ARG A 37 6.07 4.73 -1.36
C ARG A 37 5.46 3.58 -0.58
N VAL A 38 4.36 3.03 -1.07
CA VAL A 38 3.58 2.00 -0.39
C VAL A 38 3.43 0.78 -1.27
N LEU A 39 3.54 -0.41 -0.69
CA LEU A 39 3.23 -1.69 -1.32
C LEU A 39 2.15 -2.42 -0.52
N SER A 40 1.16 -2.98 -1.21
CA SER A 40 0.25 -4.02 -0.69
C SER A 40 0.51 -5.32 -1.43
N ILE A 41 0.77 -6.40 -0.71
CA ILE A 41 1.09 -7.70 -1.31
C ILE A 41 0.56 -8.87 -0.48
N ASN A 42 -0.35 -9.66 -1.05
CA ASN A 42 -0.62 -11.01 -0.55
C ASN A 42 0.55 -11.91 -0.97
N VAL A 43 1.30 -12.43 0.01
CA VAL A 43 2.53 -13.19 -0.25
C VAL A 43 2.26 -14.68 -0.47
N ARG A 44 1.02 -15.12 -0.41
CA ARG A 44 0.61 -16.53 -0.40
C ARG A 44 1.32 -17.33 0.68
N LEU A 45 0.56 -17.93 1.57
CA LEU A 45 1.09 -18.63 2.75
C LEU A 45 2.10 -19.73 2.38
N SER A 46 3.16 -19.82 3.19
CA SER A 46 4.26 -20.78 2.99
C SER A 46 3.85 -22.23 3.23
N THR A 47 2.73 -22.46 3.89
CA THR A 47 2.22 -23.79 4.23
C THR A 47 1.30 -24.38 3.15
N ALA A 48 0.95 -23.61 2.11
CA ALA A 48 0.18 -24.11 0.98
C ALA A 48 0.98 -25.10 0.14
N ASN A 49 0.31 -26.13 -0.35
CA ASN A 49 0.89 -27.07 -1.29
C ASN A 49 0.59 -26.61 -2.73
N ASP A 50 1.39 -25.70 -3.24
CA ASP A 50 1.24 -25.10 -4.57
C ASP A 50 2.20 -25.73 -5.61
N GLY A 51 2.81 -26.90 -5.31
CA GLY A 51 3.67 -27.63 -6.23
C GLY A 51 4.89 -26.83 -6.68
N GLU A 52 4.95 -26.48 -7.98
CA GLU A 52 6.05 -25.69 -8.54
C GLU A 52 6.04 -24.22 -8.05
N ASN A 53 4.93 -23.75 -7.47
CA ASN A 53 4.79 -22.43 -6.89
C ASN A 53 4.91 -22.41 -5.35
N ASN A 54 5.42 -23.50 -4.75
CA ASN A 54 5.68 -23.55 -3.33
C ASN A 54 6.60 -22.42 -2.88
N TRP A 55 6.41 -21.95 -1.66
CA TRP A 55 7.18 -20.84 -1.05
C TRP A 55 8.69 -20.97 -1.26
N SER A 56 9.26 -22.14 -1.03
CA SER A 56 10.70 -22.38 -1.17
C SER A 56 11.25 -22.07 -2.57
N LYS A 57 10.41 -22.15 -3.62
CA LYS A 57 10.79 -21.93 -5.01
C LYS A 57 10.58 -20.49 -5.50
N ARG A 58 9.77 -19.69 -4.78
CA ARG A 58 9.40 -18.33 -5.20
C ARG A 58 9.84 -17.23 -4.22
N LYS A 59 10.30 -17.61 -3.02
CA LYS A 59 10.64 -16.65 -1.95
C LYS A 59 11.67 -15.60 -2.35
N GLU A 60 12.69 -15.96 -3.10
CA GLU A 60 13.70 -15.03 -3.59
C GLU A 60 13.13 -14.05 -4.60
N PHE A 61 12.42 -14.55 -5.60
CA PHE A 61 11.82 -13.69 -6.62
C PHE A 61 10.84 -12.68 -6.01
N MET A 62 9.99 -13.13 -5.09
CA MET A 62 9.06 -12.25 -4.39
C MET A 62 9.78 -11.16 -3.59
N THR A 63 10.81 -11.54 -2.83
CA THR A 63 11.57 -10.55 -2.03
C THR A 63 12.42 -9.62 -2.89
N ASP A 64 12.89 -10.05 -4.06
CA ASP A 64 13.58 -9.17 -5.02
C ASP A 64 12.64 -8.04 -5.50
N ILE A 65 11.37 -8.35 -5.80
CA ILE A 65 10.37 -7.34 -6.19
C ILE A 65 10.12 -6.36 -5.04
N ILE A 66 9.94 -6.87 -3.83
CA ILE A 66 9.72 -6.02 -2.65
C ILE A 66 10.93 -5.08 -2.43
N ALA A 67 12.14 -5.63 -2.49
CA ALA A 67 13.36 -4.85 -2.24
C ALA A 67 13.62 -3.80 -3.32
N ALA A 68 13.33 -4.11 -4.59
CA ALA A 68 13.54 -3.21 -5.72
C ALA A 68 12.69 -1.92 -5.62
N GLY A 69 11.51 -1.98 -5.00
CA GLY A 69 10.60 -0.85 -4.93
C GLY A 69 11.00 0.22 -3.91
N ASN A 70 11.94 -0.06 -3.00
CA ASN A 70 12.41 0.87 -1.97
C ASN A 70 11.26 1.54 -1.20
N TYR A 71 10.28 0.74 -0.77
CA TYR A 71 9.04 1.20 -0.15
C TYR A 71 9.25 1.76 1.26
N ASP A 72 8.48 2.78 1.60
CA ASP A 72 8.38 3.31 2.97
C ASP A 72 7.57 2.39 3.86
N PHE A 73 6.47 1.86 3.31
CA PHE A 73 5.58 0.92 3.97
C PHE A 73 5.22 -0.25 3.05
N ILE A 74 5.19 -1.44 3.63
CA ILE A 74 4.75 -2.66 2.96
C ILE A 74 3.74 -3.35 3.85
N GLY A 75 2.49 -3.44 3.39
CA GLY A 75 1.46 -4.26 4.02
C GLY A 75 1.42 -5.64 3.38
N THR A 76 1.66 -6.70 4.16
CA THR A 76 1.64 -8.07 3.66
C THR A 76 0.46 -8.85 4.21
N GLN A 77 -0.18 -9.66 3.38
CA GLN A 77 -1.24 -10.58 3.76
C GLN A 77 -0.75 -12.02 3.56
N GLU A 78 -1.35 -12.97 4.27
CA GLU A 78 -0.96 -14.39 4.31
C GLU A 78 0.50 -14.65 4.74
N THR A 79 1.11 -13.70 5.46
CA THR A 79 2.48 -13.87 5.92
C THR A 79 2.53 -14.82 7.10
N VAL A 80 3.15 -15.98 6.94
CA VAL A 80 3.21 -17.00 7.99
C VAL A 80 4.31 -16.69 8.99
N MET A 81 3.95 -16.70 10.27
CA MET A 81 4.85 -16.81 11.41
C MET A 81 4.95 -18.28 11.83
N ASN A 82 6.15 -18.82 11.95
CA ASN A 82 6.35 -20.23 12.26
C ASN A 82 7.69 -20.45 12.99
N PRO A 83 7.76 -21.38 13.99
CA PRO A 83 9.03 -21.76 14.58
C PRO A 83 10.03 -22.38 13.59
N ASP A 84 9.52 -23.08 12.56
CA ASP A 84 10.35 -23.58 11.44
C ASP A 84 10.77 -22.41 10.54
N PRO A 85 12.07 -22.08 10.46
CA PRO A 85 12.57 -20.95 9.68
C PRO A 85 12.28 -21.08 8.17
N GLU A 86 12.16 -22.30 7.63
CA GLU A 86 11.84 -22.51 6.21
C GLU A 86 10.38 -22.13 5.88
N ARG A 87 9.53 -22.10 6.88
CA ARG A 87 8.12 -21.71 6.78
C ARG A 87 7.85 -20.31 7.29
N ASN A 88 8.80 -19.70 8.01
CA ASN A 88 8.61 -18.36 8.58
C ASN A 88 8.86 -17.27 7.54
N GLN A 89 7.78 -16.83 6.91
CA GLN A 89 7.85 -15.78 5.88
C GLN A 89 8.22 -14.41 6.47
N VAL A 90 7.76 -14.10 7.67
CA VAL A 90 8.10 -12.82 8.35
C VAL A 90 9.61 -12.71 8.53
N SER A 91 10.24 -13.75 9.10
CA SER A 91 11.69 -13.77 9.32
C SER A 91 12.48 -13.72 8.01
N TYR A 92 12.02 -14.47 7.00
CA TYR A 92 12.68 -14.46 5.69
C TYR A 92 12.62 -13.09 5.01
N ILE A 93 11.44 -12.47 4.94
CA ILE A 93 11.25 -11.13 4.35
C ILE A 93 12.08 -10.09 5.14
N SER A 94 12.04 -10.13 6.48
CA SER A 94 12.84 -9.25 7.33
C SER A 94 14.33 -9.35 7.04
N SER A 95 14.84 -10.55 6.78
CA SER A 95 16.27 -10.77 6.47
C SER A 95 16.69 -10.11 5.15
N LYS A 96 15.75 -9.89 4.23
CA LYS A 96 15.99 -9.22 2.93
C LYS A 96 15.75 -7.71 3.00
N LEU A 97 15.12 -7.22 4.06
CA LEU A 97 14.75 -5.82 4.28
C LEU A 97 15.44 -5.24 5.52
N ALA A 98 16.78 -5.33 5.57
CA ALA A 98 17.58 -4.96 6.75
C ALA A 98 17.32 -3.54 7.29
N GLY A 99 16.91 -2.58 6.44
CA GLY A 99 16.55 -1.21 6.82
C GLY A 99 15.13 -1.05 7.36
N HIS A 100 14.30 -2.11 7.35
CA HIS A 100 12.91 -2.02 7.80
C HIS A 100 12.73 -2.58 9.22
N GLY A 101 11.79 -1.97 9.94
CA GLY A 101 11.14 -2.59 11.09
C GLY A 101 9.96 -3.43 10.62
N VAL A 102 9.49 -4.33 11.48
CA VAL A 102 8.29 -5.11 11.24
C VAL A 102 7.38 -5.08 12.45
N PHE A 103 6.08 -4.93 12.23
CA PHE A 103 5.04 -4.97 13.25
C PHE A 103 3.87 -5.84 12.78
N GLY A 104 3.31 -6.60 13.70
CA GLY A 104 2.16 -7.48 13.47
C GLY A 104 2.30 -8.77 14.27
N ARG A 105 1.20 -9.48 14.40
CA ARG A 105 1.13 -10.80 15.04
C ARG A 105 0.23 -11.73 14.23
N SER A 106 0.32 -13.02 14.52
CA SER A 106 -0.61 -14.00 13.96
C SER A 106 -2.06 -13.65 14.32
N ARG A 107 -2.97 -13.86 13.37
CA ARG A 107 -4.42 -13.76 13.60
C ARG A 107 -4.99 -14.90 14.44
N GLU A 108 -4.22 -15.95 14.63
CA GLU A 108 -4.59 -17.10 15.46
C GLU A 108 -4.46 -16.76 16.96
N VAL A 109 -4.85 -17.70 17.83
CA VAL A 109 -4.72 -17.55 19.29
C VAL A 109 -3.26 -17.35 19.68
N SER A 110 -2.35 -18.17 19.14
CA SER A 110 -0.91 -17.98 19.31
C SER A 110 -0.42 -16.75 18.54
N PRO A 111 0.26 -15.80 19.19
CA PRO A 111 0.75 -14.60 18.51
C PRO A 111 1.91 -14.86 17.55
N GLU A 112 2.60 -16.00 17.68
CA GLU A 112 3.85 -16.30 16.99
C GLU A 112 3.70 -17.42 15.95
N VAL A 113 2.51 -18.02 15.83
CA VAL A 113 2.25 -19.14 14.91
C VAL A 113 0.96 -18.92 14.15
N GLY A 114 1.04 -18.94 12.82
CA GLY A 114 -0.09 -18.78 11.92
C GLY A 114 0.08 -17.59 10.95
N GLU A 115 -0.99 -17.24 10.26
CA GLU A 115 -0.97 -16.12 9.33
C GLU A 115 -1.06 -14.77 10.05
N ALA A 116 -0.29 -13.81 9.56
CA ALA A 116 -0.22 -12.45 10.09
C ALA A 116 -0.45 -11.42 8.98
N MET A 117 -1.04 -10.30 9.39
CA MET A 117 -1.08 -9.06 8.59
C MET A 117 0.07 -8.20 9.06
N THR A 118 1.24 -8.30 8.42
CA THR A 118 2.43 -7.57 8.88
C THR A 118 2.60 -6.24 8.15
N ILE A 119 3.17 -5.27 8.83
CA ILE A 119 3.57 -3.98 8.31
C ILE A 119 5.09 -3.90 8.41
N PHE A 120 5.77 -3.82 7.26
CA PHE A 120 7.18 -3.46 7.22
C PHE A 120 7.28 -1.96 6.97
N TYR A 121 8.18 -1.28 7.68
CA TYR A 121 8.34 0.16 7.56
C TYR A 121 9.82 0.56 7.57
N LYS A 122 10.21 1.52 6.74
CA LYS A 122 11.58 2.00 6.62
C LYS A 122 12.00 2.78 7.86
N LYS A 123 12.88 2.21 8.70
CA LYS A 123 13.30 2.79 9.99
C LYS A 123 14.07 4.11 9.87
N GLU A 124 14.76 4.32 8.77
CA GLU A 124 15.48 5.57 8.51
C GLU A 124 14.52 6.76 8.42
N ARG A 125 13.29 6.50 7.91
CA ARG A 125 12.30 7.55 7.66
C ARG A 125 11.11 7.51 8.64
N TRP A 126 10.81 6.38 9.24
CA TRP A 126 9.61 6.22 10.05
C TRP A 126 9.91 5.61 11.40
N ASN A 127 9.39 6.24 12.44
CA ASN A 127 9.40 5.73 13.81
C ASN A 127 7.98 5.35 14.21
N MET A 128 7.77 4.09 14.56
CA MET A 128 6.49 3.59 15.06
C MET A 128 6.23 4.08 16.47
N ASP A 129 5.02 4.55 16.76
CA ASP A 129 4.58 4.90 18.10
C ASP A 129 4.10 3.63 18.82
N GLU A 130 4.90 3.12 19.73
CA GLU A 130 4.59 1.91 20.50
C GLU A 130 3.38 2.09 21.43
N THR A 131 2.95 3.32 21.69
CA THR A 131 1.77 3.63 22.53
C THR A 131 0.49 3.77 21.73
N ASP A 132 0.58 3.78 20.38
CA ASP A 132 -0.57 3.91 19.47
C ASP A 132 -0.47 2.89 18.34
N GLN A 133 -0.41 1.62 18.74
CA GLN A 133 -0.37 0.45 17.87
C GLN A 133 -1.39 -0.59 18.34
N THR A 134 -1.88 -1.40 17.42
CA THR A 134 -2.87 -2.45 17.75
C THR A 134 -2.91 -3.56 16.70
N THR A 135 -3.31 -4.75 17.16
CA THR A 135 -3.91 -5.77 16.31
C THR A 135 -5.27 -6.10 16.88
N PHE A 136 -6.32 -6.01 16.08
CA PHE A 136 -7.68 -6.37 16.48
C PHE A 136 -8.32 -7.30 15.46
N TRP A 137 -9.27 -8.10 15.93
CA TRP A 137 -9.98 -9.07 15.07
C TRP A 137 -11.25 -8.45 14.50
N LEU A 138 -11.52 -8.78 13.24
CA LEU A 138 -12.76 -8.41 12.59
C LEU A 138 -13.86 -9.37 13.08
N SER A 139 -14.39 -9.08 14.25
CA SER A 139 -15.36 -9.92 14.98
C SER A 139 -16.14 -9.07 16.00
N ASP A 140 -17.19 -9.66 16.57
CA ASP A 140 -17.96 -9.04 17.65
C ASP A 140 -17.17 -8.94 18.96
N THR A 141 -16.05 -9.65 19.06
CA THR A 141 -15.10 -9.60 20.17
C THR A 141 -13.70 -9.25 19.66
N PRO A 142 -13.47 -8.00 19.22
CA PRO A 142 -12.26 -7.63 18.48
C PRO A 142 -10.95 -7.75 19.25
N ASP A 143 -11.01 -7.79 20.56
CA ASP A 143 -9.84 -7.94 21.42
C ASP A 143 -9.56 -9.42 21.81
N VAL A 144 -10.36 -10.36 21.30
CA VAL A 144 -10.20 -11.80 21.51
C VAL A 144 -9.50 -12.44 20.32
N ALA A 145 -8.28 -12.92 20.54
CA ALA A 145 -7.48 -13.57 19.50
C ALA A 145 -8.17 -14.81 18.92
N GLY A 146 -8.15 -14.93 17.59
CA GLY A 146 -8.79 -16.05 16.90
C GLY A 146 -10.30 -15.95 16.75
N SER A 147 -10.92 -14.84 17.16
CA SER A 147 -12.36 -14.64 17.03
C SER A 147 -12.81 -14.37 15.59
N LYS A 148 -14.08 -14.73 15.30
CA LYS A 148 -14.74 -14.52 13.98
C LYS A 148 -16.08 -13.85 14.19
N THR A 149 -16.47 -13.00 13.23
CA THR A 149 -17.75 -12.26 13.28
C THR A 149 -18.95 -13.06 12.75
N ASP A 150 -18.69 -13.96 11.83
CA ASP A 150 -19.72 -14.74 11.13
C ASP A 150 -19.34 -16.22 11.21
N PRO A 151 -20.25 -17.11 11.65
CA PRO A 151 -20.00 -18.55 11.62
C PRO A 151 -19.61 -19.09 10.24
N LYS A 152 -20.03 -18.42 9.16
CA LYS A 152 -19.69 -18.77 7.77
C LYS A 152 -18.33 -18.22 7.33
N ALA A 153 -17.69 -17.35 8.13
CA ALA A 153 -16.35 -16.85 7.83
C ALA A 153 -15.34 -18.01 7.78
N GLY A 154 -14.52 -18.02 6.75
CA GLY A 154 -13.56 -19.11 6.51
C GLY A 154 -12.53 -19.26 7.63
N CYS A 155 -12.09 -18.14 8.20
CA CYS A 155 -11.07 -18.11 9.26
C CYS A 155 -11.15 -16.79 10.04
N PRO A 156 -10.45 -16.68 11.19
CA PRO A 156 -10.26 -15.40 11.85
C PRO A 156 -9.61 -14.38 10.92
N ARG A 157 -10.08 -13.13 10.97
CA ARG A 157 -9.50 -12.01 10.21
C ARG A 157 -9.11 -10.92 11.18
N SER A 158 -7.98 -10.27 10.91
CA SER A 158 -7.46 -9.23 11.78
C SER A 158 -6.97 -8.02 11.00
N VAL A 159 -6.80 -6.93 11.72
CA VAL A 159 -6.18 -5.69 11.25
C VAL A 159 -4.97 -5.43 12.12
N THR A 160 -3.84 -5.15 11.50
CA THR A 160 -2.66 -4.59 12.17
C THR A 160 -2.61 -3.11 11.86
N ALA A 161 -2.44 -2.26 12.87
CA ALA A 161 -2.41 -0.82 12.70
C ALA A 161 -1.44 -0.15 13.67
N ALA A 162 -0.77 0.91 13.22
CA ALA A 162 0.07 1.73 14.07
C ALA A 162 0.15 3.18 13.56
N LEU A 163 0.44 4.10 14.48
CA LEU A 163 0.85 5.46 14.19
C LEU A 163 2.35 5.50 13.92
N PHE A 164 2.73 6.19 12.86
CA PHE A 164 4.13 6.41 12.50
C PHE A 164 4.46 7.90 12.46
N HIS A 165 5.61 8.26 13.00
CA HIS A 165 6.18 9.60 12.97
C HIS A 165 7.26 9.67 11.91
N GLU A 166 7.15 10.63 10.98
CA GLU A 166 8.19 10.80 9.95
C GLU A 166 9.46 11.41 10.55
N LEU A 167 10.59 10.84 10.16
CA LEU A 167 11.92 11.31 10.48
C LEU A 167 12.61 11.86 9.22
N LYS A 168 13.43 12.86 9.39
CA LYS A 168 14.41 13.32 8.42
C LYS A 168 15.76 13.51 9.14
N GLU A 169 16.79 12.82 8.67
CA GLU A 169 18.11 12.83 9.34
C GLU A 169 18.00 12.49 10.84
N GLY A 170 17.16 11.51 11.18
CA GLY A 170 16.92 11.04 12.55
C GLY A 170 16.08 11.97 13.43
N LYS A 171 15.56 13.09 12.91
CA LYS A 171 14.74 14.06 13.66
C LYS A 171 13.28 14.03 13.20
N PRO A 172 12.31 14.15 14.13
CA PRO A 172 10.89 14.23 13.75
C PRO A 172 10.60 15.46 12.88
N THR A 173 9.90 15.24 11.76
CA THR A 173 9.44 16.33 10.87
C THR A 173 8.15 16.99 11.35
N GLY A 174 7.45 16.36 12.30
CA GLY A 174 6.09 16.71 12.73
C GLY A 174 5.00 16.01 11.93
N ARG A 175 5.31 15.43 10.77
CA ARG A 175 4.35 14.66 9.97
C ARG A 175 4.15 13.28 10.56
N LYS A 176 2.91 12.79 10.47
CA LYS A 176 2.48 11.51 11.03
C LYS A 176 1.55 10.83 10.06
N ILE A 177 1.50 9.50 10.08
CA ILE A 177 0.58 8.69 9.31
C ILE A 177 0.09 7.51 10.16
N TYR A 178 -1.20 7.19 10.09
CA TYR A 178 -1.68 5.88 10.52
C TYR A 178 -1.60 4.92 9.35
N PHE A 179 -1.02 3.76 9.60
CA PHE A 179 -0.98 2.69 8.62
C PHE A 179 -1.77 1.48 9.14
N TYR A 180 -2.71 1.01 8.32
CA TYR A 180 -3.54 -0.17 8.58
C TYR A 180 -3.27 -1.23 7.53
N ASN A 181 -3.18 -2.49 7.93
CA ASN A 181 -3.07 -3.62 7.02
C ASN A 181 -4.06 -4.71 7.41
N THR A 182 -4.81 -5.24 6.44
CA THR A 182 -5.87 -6.22 6.69
C THR A 182 -5.98 -7.24 5.57
N HIS A 183 -6.75 -8.31 5.84
CA HIS A 183 -7.17 -9.30 4.86
C HIS A 183 -8.61 -9.70 5.18
N LEU A 184 -9.57 -9.27 4.37
CA LEU A 184 -10.99 -9.57 4.59
C LEU A 184 -11.31 -11.03 4.27
N ASP A 185 -12.49 -11.48 4.66
CA ASP A 185 -12.87 -12.89 4.53
C ASP A 185 -13.08 -13.31 3.06
N HIS A 186 -12.56 -14.47 2.71
CA HIS A 186 -12.66 -15.01 1.34
C HIS A 186 -13.97 -15.76 1.07
N MET A 187 -14.67 -16.25 2.12
CA MET A 187 -15.87 -17.07 1.98
C MET A 187 -17.16 -16.26 2.09
N SER A 188 -17.27 -15.40 3.10
CA SER A 188 -18.51 -14.73 3.47
C SER A 188 -18.52 -13.26 3.05
N GLU A 189 -19.50 -12.87 2.21
CA GLU A 189 -19.75 -11.48 1.88
C GLU A 189 -20.18 -10.68 3.10
N GLU A 190 -21.02 -11.27 3.96
CA GLU A 190 -21.45 -10.64 5.20
C GLU A 190 -20.27 -10.37 6.13
N ALA A 191 -19.33 -11.33 6.28
CA ALA A 191 -18.12 -11.13 7.06
C ALA A 191 -17.25 -9.98 6.50
N ARG A 192 -17.17 -9.84 5.16
CA ARG A 192 -16.48 -8.69 4.52
C ARG A 192 -17.15 -7.37 4.85
N GLN A 193 -18.47 -7.31 4.80
CA GLN A 193 -19.24 -6.10 5.11
C GLN A 193 -19.07 -5.69 6.59
N ARG A 194 -19.20 -6.65 7.52
CA ARG A 194 -18.97 -6.43 8.96
C ARG A 194 -17.52 -5.99 9.22
N GLY A 195 -16.57 -6.67 8.59
CA GLY A 195 -15.16 -6.33 8.69
C GLY A 195 -14.83 -4.93 8.17
N ALA A 196 -15.38 -4.54 7.02
CA ALA A 196 -15.22 -3.20 6.47
C ALA A 196 -15.82 -2.14 7.39
N LYS A 197 -17.03 -2.39 7.92
CA LYS A 197 -17.67 -1.48 8.88
C LYS A 197 -16.79 -1.30 10.12
N GLN A 198 -16.32 -2.39 10.72
CA GLN A 198 -15.50 -2.35 11.92
C GLN A 198 -14.17 -1.63 11.69
N LEU A 199 -13.52 -1.87 10.56
CA LEU A 199 -12.30 -1.15 10.17
C LEU A 199 -12.56 0.36 10.08
N MET A 200 -13.64 0.78 9.41
CA MET A 200 -13.98 2.20 9.26
C MET A 200 -14.35 2.85 10.59
N ASP A 201 -15.07 2.14 11.46
CA ASP A 201 -15.37 2.61 12.82
C ASP A 201 -14.08 2.82 13.64
N ARG A 202 -13.14 1.89 13.59
CA ARG A 202 -11.83 2.00 14.27
C ARG A 202 -10.98 3.15 13.70
N ILE A 203 -10.98 3.33 12.38
CA ILE A 203 -10.31 4.47 11.75
C ILE A 203 -10.91 5.79 12.22
N ALA A 204 -12.24 5.91 12.29
CA ALA A 204 -12.91 7.12 12.77
C ALA A 204 -12.67 7.38 14.26
N ALA A 205 -12.52 6.32 15.06
CA ALA A 205 -12.29 6.39 16.49
C ALA A 205 -10.81 6.56 16.90
N ARG A 206 -9.85 6.57 15.93
CA ARG A 206 -8.42 6.68 16.22
C ARG A 206 -8.11 7.93 17.08
N LYS A 207 -7.05 7.83 17.88
CA LYS A 207 -6.67 8.87 18.86
C LYS A 207 -6.41 10.23 18.21
N ASN A 208 -5.64 10.26 17.13
CA ASN A 208 -5.24 11.49 16.42
C ASN A 208 -6.04 11.61 15.11
N LYS A 209 -7.25 12.19 15.20
CA LYS A 209 -8.21 12.21 14.07
C LYS A 209 -7.76 13.01 12.85
N ASP A 210 -6.91 14.01 13.04
CA ASP A 210 -6.38 14.86 11.97
C ASP A 210 -5.21 14.21 11.21
N VAL A 211 -4.63 13.14 11.77
CA VAL A 211 -3.55 12.39 11.12
C VAL A 211 -4.12 11.55 9.99
N PRO A 212 -3.59 11.67 8.76
CA PRO A 212 -4.07 10.89 7.63
C PRO A 212 -3.79 9.39 7.79
N VAL A 213 -4.53 8.61 6.99
CA VAL A 213 -4.56 7.14 7.06
C VAL A 213 -4.17 6.56 5.70
N ILE A 214 -3.38 5.49 5.73
CA ILE A 214 -3.17 4.57 4.61
C ILE A 214 -3.69 3.20 5.04
N VAL A 215 -4.45 2.53 4.17
CA VAL A 215 -4.94 1.16 4.40
C VAL A 215 -4.49 0.29 3.24
N THR A 216 -3.79 -0.79 3.54
CA THR A 216 -3.44 -1.83 2.57
C THR A 216 -4.22 -3.11 2.87
N GLY A 217 -4.46 -3.93 1.86
CA GLY A 217 -5.04 -5.23 2.11
C GLY A 217 -5.55 -5.97 0.88
N ASP A 218 -5.66 -7.28 1.05
CA ASP A 218 -6.49 -8.14 0.23
C ASP A 218 -7.92 -8.09 0.79
N MET A 219 -8.81 -7.44 0.05
CA MET A 219 -10.19 -7.27 0.50
C MET A 219 -11.10 -8.42 0.06
N ASN A 220 -10.58 -9.39 -0.70
CA ASN A 220 -11.32 -10.53 -1.23
C ASN A 220 -12.63 -10.16 -1.96
N CYS A 221 -12.74 -8.94 -2.43
CA CYS A 221 -13.92 -8.46 -3.16
C CYS A 221 -13.58 -7.30 -4.11
N GLY A 222 -14.33 -7.24 -5.20
CA GLY A 222 -14.14 -6.25 -6.25
C GLY A 222 -14.71 -4.88 -5.91
N GLU A 223 -14.37 -3.90 -6.72
CA GLU A 223 -14.65 -2.47 -6.52
C GLU A 223 -16.15 -2.12 -6.34
N ARG A 224 -17.05 -2.95 -6.87
CA ARG A 224 -18.52 -2.76 -6.78
C ARG A 224 -19.14 -3.41 -5.55
N SER A 225 -18.36 -4.15 -4.76
CA SER A 225 -18.89 -4.80 -3.55
C SER A 225 -19.33 -3.76 -2.50
N PRO A 226 -20.35 -4.07 -1.70
CA PRO A 226 -20.82 -3.17 -0.65
C PRO A 226 -19.70 -2.78 0.34
N ALA A 227 -18.81 -3.71 0.70
CA ALA A 227 -17.69 -3.46 1.59
C ALA A 227 -16.75 -2.37 1.04
N ILE A 228 -16.34 -2.46 -0.24
CA ILE A 228 -15.45 -1.48 -0.87
C ILE A 228 -16.13 -0.13 -1.04
N ARG A 229 -17.40 -0.12 -1.45
CA ARG A 229 -18.19 1.11 -1.59
C ARG A 229 -18.33 1.82 -0.24
N PHE A 230 -18.60 1.07 0.83
CA PHE A 230 -18.67 1.60 2.19
C PHE A 230 -17.34 2.23 2.63
N MET A 231 -16.20 1.58 2.39
CA MET A 231 -14.89 2.16 2.69
C MET A 231 -14.64 3.46 1.91
N LYS A 232 -15.26 3.63 0.74
CA LYS A 232 -15.21 4.84 -0.09
C LYS A 232 -16.23 5.90 0.33
N GLY A 233 -16.99 5.68 1.40
CA GLY A 233 -17.94 6.64 1.97
C GLY A 233 -19.36 6.51 1.43
N GLU A 234 -19.68 5.44 0.68
CA GLU A 234 -21.06 5.17 0.26
C GLU A 234 -21.85 4.42 1.36
N PRO A 235 -23.16 4.52 1.41
CA PRO A 235 -23.96 3.78 2.37
C PRO A 235 -23.92 2.27 2.07
N MET A 236 -24.12 1.48 3.11
CA MET A 236 -24.18 0.00 3.02
C MET A 236 -25.35 -0.52 3.85
N THR A 237 -26.15 -1.42 3.27
CA THR A 237 -27.18 -2.15 4.00
C THR A 237 -26.57 -3.42 4.60
N LEU A 238 -26.70 -3.57 5.91
CA LEU A 238 -26.26 -4.75 6.67
C LEU A 238 -27.25 -5.00 7.80
N ASP A 239 -27.72 -6.23 7.97
CA ASP A 239 -28.78 -6.61 8.94
C ASP A 239 -30.05 -5.74 8.81
N GLU A 240 -30.54 -5.58 7.56
CA GLU A 240 -31.72 -4.75 7.22
C GLU A 240 -31.61 -3.29 7.64
N LYS A 241 -30.41 -2.84 8.04
CA LYS A 241 -30.14 -1.48 8.47
C LYS A 241 -29.17 -0.79 7.52
N GLU A 242 -29.46 0.45 7.18
CA GLU A 242 -28.52 1.29 6.44
C GLU A 242 -27.45 1.87 7.39
N TRP A 243 -26.18 1.73 6.97
CA TRP A 243 -25.00 2.27 7.66
C TRP A 243 -24.33 3.29 6.76
N ILE A 244 -24.02 4.45 7.34
CA ILE A 244 -23.20 5.49 6.70
C ILE A 244 -21.77 5.31 7.20
N SER A 245 -20.80 5.31 6.29
CA SER A 245 -19.41 5.21 6.66
C SER A 245 -18.97 6.43 7.47
N PRO A 246 -18.39 6.25 8.67
CA PRO A 246 -17.97 7.38 9.52
C PRO A 246 -16.67 8.04 9.01
N TYR A 247 -16.03 7.46 8.00
CA TYR A 247 -14.82 7.96 7.37
C TYR A 247 -14.83 7.63 5.88
N LYS A 248 -14.16 8.43 5.06
CA LYS A 248 -14.05 8.20 3.63
C LYS A 248 -12.60 7.94 3.26
N LEU A 249 -12.37 6.89 2.48
CA LEU A 249 -11.09 6.58 1.88
C LEU A 249 -11.14 6.73 0.36
N THR A 250 -10.01 6.98 -0.25
CA THR A 250 -9.82 7.08 -1.70
C THR A 250 -8.98 5.89 -2.17
N ASP A 251 -9.44 5.18 -3.18
CA ASP A 251 -8.68 4.11 -3.83
C ASP A 251 -7.55 4.73 -4.66
N SER A 252 -6.30 4.47 -4.26
CA SER A 252 -5.12 5.06 -4.90
C SER A 252 -4.98 4.64 -6.36
N PHE A 253 -5.25 3.34 -6.67
CA PHE A 253 -5.15 2.85 -8.03
C PHE A 253 -6.15 3.56 -8.95
N ARG A 254 -7.41 3.69 -8.51
CA ARG A 254 -8.44 4.39 -9.31
C ARG A 254 -8.22 5.89 -9.40
N SER A 255 -7.58 6.50 -8.40
CA SER A 255 -7.21 7.92 -8.48
C SER A 255 -6.15 8.18 -9.56
N ALA A 256 -5.20 7.27 -9.71
CA ALA A 256 -4.14 7.38 -10.72
C ALA A 256 -4.58 6.84 -12.11
N ASN A 257 -5.47 5.85 -12.14
CA ASN A 257 -5.86 5.11 -13.34
C ASN A 257 -7.38 4.99 -13.45
N PRO A 258 -8.14 6.08 -13.63
CA PRO A 258 -9.61 6.07 -13.58
C PRO A 258 -10.24 5.16 -14.65
N ASP A 259 -9.66 5.09 -15.83
CA ASP A 259 -10.20 4.38 -16.98
C ASP A 259 -9.60 2.98 -17.22
N ALA A 260 -8.73 2.51 -16.31
CA ALA A 260 -8.10 1.20 -16.45
C ALA A 260 -9.15 0.07 -16.43
N THR A 261 -9.07 -0.83 -17.39
CA THR A 261 -10.00 -1.98 -17.56
C THR A 261 -9.37 -3.31 -17.16
N ASP A 262 -8.06 -3.47 -17.37
CA ASP A 262 -7.30 -4.65 -16.94
C ASP A 262 -6.78 -4.44 -15.52
N VAL A 263 -7.62 -4.78 -14.53
CA VAL A 263 -7.41 -4.46 -13.12
C VAL A 263 -7.35 -5.67 -12.20
N GLY A 264 -7.42 -6.88 -12.76
CA GLY A 264 -7.37 -8.09 -11.97
C GLY A 264 -6.08 -8.21 -11.16
N THR A 265 -6.20 -8.49 -9.87
CA THR A 265 -5.06 -8.64 -8.97
C THR A 265 -4.82 -10.08 -8.50
N PHE A 266 -5.82 -10.95 -8.53
CA PHE A 266 -5.64 -12.38 -8.28
C PHE A 266 -5.31 -13.11 -9.59
N ASN A 267 -4.21 -13.88 -9.61
CA ASN A 267 -3.76 -14.65 -10.77
C ASN A 267 -3.79 -16.17 -10.54
N GLY A 268 -3.83 -16.64 -9.29
CA GLY A 268 -3.84 -18.06 -8.94
C GLY A 268 -2.67 -18.85 -9.54
N PHE A 269 -1.53 -18.21 -9.79
CA PHE A 269 -0.36 -18.72 -10.51
C PHE A 269 -0.63 -19.15 -11.97
N LYS A 270 -1.69 -18.64 -12.56
CA LYS A 270 -2.12 -18.97 -13.94
C LYS A 270 -2.48 -17.70 -14.70
N GLU A 271 -3.76 -17.52 -14.94
CA GLU A 271 -4.29 -16.38 -15.66
C GLU A 271 -4.90 -15.33 -14.72
N PRO A 272 -4.69 -14.04 -14.98
CA PRO A 272 -5.25 -12.99 -14.14
C PRO A 272 -6.78 -13.06 -14.09
N GLY A 273 -7.34 -12.97 -12.90
CA GLY A 273 -8.75 -12.69 -12.69
C GLY A 273 -9.12 -11.30 -13.20
N LYS A 274 -10.43 -11.05 -13.32
CA LYS A 274 -10.95 -9.76 -13.83
C LYS A 274 -11.14 -8.70 -12.74
N SER A 275 -11.19 -9.11 -11.48
CA SER A 275 -11.50 -8.21 -10.37
C SER A 275 -10.24 -7.79 -9.62
N LYS A 276 -10.15 -6.49 -9.34
CA LYS A 276 -9.21 -5.96 -8.38
C LYS A 276 -9.73 -6.28 -6.98
N ILE A 277 -8.98 -7.05 -6.21
CA ILE A 277 -9.32 -7.43 -4.83
C ILE A 277 -8.28 -6.98 -3.82
N ASP A 278 -7.11 -6.57 -4.28
CA ASP A 278 -6.05 -5.95 -3.48
C ASP A 278 -6.12 -4.42 -3.61
N TYR A 279 -5.84 -3.71 -2.52
CA TYR A 279 -6.03 -2.27 -2.48
C TYR A 279 -4.96 -1.55 -1.64
N ILE A 280 -4.71 -0.30 -2.03
CA ILE A 280 -4.12 0.74 -1.21
C ILE A 280 -5.14 1.88 -1.17
N PHE A 281 -5.72 2.12 0.00
CA PHE A 281 -6.61 3.25 0.23
C PHE A 281 -5.89 4.34 1.03
N VAL A 282 -6.24 5.58 0.75
CA VAL A 282 -5.65 6.75 1.42
C VAL A 282 -6.72 7.71 1.90
N SER A 283 -6.42 8.47 2.93
CA SER A 283 -7.23 9.62 3.36
C SER A 283 -7.40 10.61 2.21
N PRO A 284 -8.55 11.32 2.09
CA PRO A 284 -8.77 12.34 1.07
C PRO A 284 -7.78 13.52 1.10
N SER A 285 -7.11 13.73 2.23
CA SER A 285 -6.06 14.74 2.40
C SER A 285 -4.73 14.38 1.75
N LEU A 286 -4.55 13.11 1.37
CA LEU A 286 -3.37 12.63 0.66
C LEU A 286 -3.66 12.55 -0.85
N LYS A 287 -2.64 12.84 -1.66
CA LYS A 287 -2.76 12.79 -3.11
C LYS A 287 -1.98 11.59 -3.66
N THR A 288 -2.63 10.73 -4.43
CA THR A 288 -1.93 9.71 -5.22
C THR A 288 -1.23 10.36 -6.41
N ILE A 289 0.08 10.17 -6.51
CA ILE A 289 0.90 10.59 -7.67
C ILE A 289 0.85 9.53 -8.76
N SER A 290 1.08 8.28 -8.38
CA SER A 290 1.00 7.10 -9.25
C SER A 290 0.57 5.87 -8.45
N ALA A 291 0.00 4.89 -9.14
CA ALA A 291 -0.26 3.57 -8.58
C ALA A 291 -0.27 2.54 -9.71
N GLU A 292 0.29 1.38 -9.45
CA GLU A 292 0.46 0.30 -10.44
C GLU A 292 0.08 -1.06 -9.87
N ILE A 293 -0.38 -1.96 -10.75
CA ILE A 293 -0.53 -3.39 -10.48
C ILE A 293 0.72 -4.07 -11.05
N ILE A 294 1.57 -4.62 -10.19
CA ILE A 294 2.86 -5.18 -10.55
C ILE A 294 2.67 -6.59 -11.12
N ARG A 295 2.87 -6.76 -12.44
CA ARG A 295 2.65 -8.02 -13.16
C ARG A 295 3.96 -8.70 -13.59
N THR A 296 5.04 -8.44 -12.87
CA THR A 296 6.36 -8.97 -13.17
C THR A 296 6.38 -10.49 -13.11
N GLN A 297 7.01 -11.11 -14.10
CA GLN A 297 7.26 -12.54 -14.17
C GLN A 297 8.77 -12.81 -14.24
N ARG A 298 9.18 -13.97 -13.78
CA ARG A 298 10.53 -14.55 -13.97
C ARG A 298 10.36 -15.96 -14.50
N ASP A 299 10.90 -16.24 -15.69
CA ASP A 299 10.79 -17.54 -16.37
C ASP A 299 9.33 -18.05 -16.51
N GLY A 300 8.40 -17.11 -16.83
CA GLY A 300 6.98 -17.40 -16.97
C GLY A 300 6.23 -17.68 -15.67
N ARG A 301 6.84 -17.42 -14.51
CA ARG A 301 6.25 -17.64 -13.19
C ARG A 301 5.98 -16.33 -12.48
N TYR A 302 4.89 -16.27 -11.72
CA TYR A 302 4.56 -15.17 -10.82
C TYR A 302 5.20 -15.36 -9.44
N PRO A 303 5.53 -14.26 -8.73
CA PRO A 303 6.13 -14.31 -7.39
C PRO A 303 5.15 -14.76 -6.32
N THR A 304 3.87 -14.54 -6.54
CA THR A 304 2.73 -14.92 -5.68
C THR A 304 1.49 -15.08 -6.54
N ASP A 305 0.42 -15.67 -6.01
CA ASP A 305 -0.87 -15.85 -6.68
C ASP A 305 -1.70 -14.55 -6.76
N HIS A 306 -1.18 -13.45 -6.22
CA HIS A 306 -1.69 -12.11 -6.39
C HIS A 306 -0.69 -11.21 -7.11
N PHE A 307 -1.18 -10.20 -7.82
CA PHE A 307 -0.36 -9.10 -8.30
C PHE A 307 -0.29 -8.03 -7.23
N PRO A 308 0.90 -7.68 -6.73
CA PRO A 308 1.04 -6.58 -5.79
C PRO A 308 0.54 -5.27 -6.38
N ILE A 309 0.02 -4.39 -5.53
CA ILE A 309 -0.25 -3.00 -5.88
C ILE A 309 0.77 -2.11 -5.18
N ASP A 310 1.37 -1.20 -5.92
CA ASP A 310 2.14 -0.11 -5.33
C ASP A 310 1.48 1.25 -5.56
N ALA A 311 1.86 2.22 -4.74
CA ALA A 311 1.45 3.60 -4.90
C ALA A 311 2.51 4.57 -4.40
N VAL A 312 2.59 5.73 -5.06
CA VAL A 312 3.37 6.89 -4.62
C VAL A 312 2.39 7.95 -4.17
N ILE A 313 2.48 8.32 -2.90
CA ILE A 313 1.51 9.18 -2.20
C ILE A 313 2.20 10.47 -1.76
N ALA A 314 1.60 11.62 -2.09
CA ALA A 314 2.00 12.93 -1.59
C ALA A 314 1.09 13.41 -0.44
N TRP A 315 1.63 14.30 0.37
CA TRP A 315 0.92 15.03 1.44
C TRP A 315 0.01 16.10 0.89
#